data_4144ea167ca04827883efdf87205a4f3
#
_entry.id   4144ea167ca04827883efdf87205a4f3
#
_cell.length_a   1.000
_cell.length_b   1.000
_cell.length_c   1.000
_cell.angle_alpha   90.00
_cell.angle_beta   90.00
_cell.angle_gamma   90.00
#
_symmetry.space_group_name_H-M   'P 1'
#
loop_
_entity.id
_entity.type
_entity.pdbx_description
1 polymer ?
#
loop_
_entity_poly.entity_id
_entity_poly.type
_entity_poly.pdbx_seq_one_letter_code
_entity_poly.pdbx_strand_id
1 'polypeptide(L)'
;MQPRLERLEPMLGNPLFESLLWGHEYDLSGLDESLRERIASGQFKRIVFYGMGCSSVVSDIVKGFFLSERIPVQVQVINDYDLEWFVDREVMKDPSTLTIIVCYSGWSVEPCLFYDTMREMTGNQNLIVLTGGGKIAGLCREHGSSLVQYKLRHADREYPLYHVQQFFAIFLDLFHQLGITQRSYKEELEESVTFLKNEFSAGTLKRAEAIAEKLRDSRIVLLGTADWYVTLLKQTTMFFNEIAMVPTHRNLLHEFSHTEVAAYSDPSAKQAMVVFRDANADDYTRNKIQTLEKLFGDKSVPQNRNIEFVTIDLDQENFFKKFFFGHFFTVYIAYYLGLHADVTGRDLISIAAGNPWWSQRSIELFPKCVDIPSSLEPTSAASVG
;
A
#
# COMPACT_ATOMS: atom_id res chain seq x y z
N MET A 1 -10.00 17.82 13.73
CA MET A 1 -9.14 16.66 13.40
C MET A 1 -7.72 17.16 13.22
N GLN A 2 -6.69 16.49 13.78
CA GLN A 2 -5.30 16.97 13.61
C GLN A 2 -4.85 16.81 12.17
N PRO A 3 -4.09 17.76 11.60
CA PRO A 3 -3.50 17.62 10.27
C PRO A 3 -2.62 16.38 10.12
N ARG A 4 -2.43 15.93 8.88
CA ARG A 4 -1.76 14.64 8.58
C ARG A 4 -0.33 14.53 9.05
N LEU A 5 0.49 15.56 8.81
CA LEU A 5 1.88 15.54 9.26
C LEU A 5 1.99 15.50 10.78
N GLU A 6 1.12 16.22 11.47
CA GLU A 6 1.06 16.24 12.94
C GLU A 6 0.64 14.89 13.54
N ARG A 7 -0.10 14.06 12.79
CA ARG A 7 -0.45 12.70 13.21
C ARG A 7 0.67 11.70 12.94
N LEU A 8 1.40 11.88 11.86
CA LEU A 8 2.51 11.00 11.51
C LEU A 8 3.71 11.23 12.45
N GLU A 9 3.98 12.48 12.81
CA GLU A 9 5.15 12.85 13.59
C GLU A 9 5.34 12.03 14.89
N PRO A 10 4.30 11.83 15.74
CA PRO A 10 4.43 11.02 16.95
C PRO A 10 4.68 9.53 16.70
N MET A 11 4.39 9.06 15.48
CA MET A 11 4.59 7.68 15.10
C MET A 11 6.00 7.42 14.55
N LEU A 12 6.69 8.44 14.07
CA LEU A 12 8.02 8.29 13.49
C LEU A 12 9.00 7.67 14.51
N GLY A 13 9.87 6.80 14.02
CA GLY A 13 10.82 6.07 14.87
C GLY A 13 10.28 4.73 15.36
N ASN A 14 10.60 4.40 16.62
CA ASN A 14 10.32 3.08 17.19
C ASN A 14 8.86 2.63 17.09
N PRO A 15 7.84 3.46 17.37
CA PRO A 15 6.44 3.02 17.26
C PRO A 15 6.08 2.54 15.85
N LEU A 16 6.61 3.23 14.83
CA LEU A 16 6.37 2.87 13.44
C LEU A 16 7.02 1.54 13.07
N PHE A 17 8.26 1.29 13.51
CA PHE A 17 8.96 0.02 13.26
C PHE A 17 8.33 -1.14 14.03
N GLU A 18 8.00 -0.93 15.31
CA GLU A 18 7.39 -1.94 16.18
C GLU A 18 6.02 -2.40 15.70
N SER A 19 5.33 -1.59 14.88
CA SER A 19 4.04 -1.97 14.33
C SER A 19 4.10 -3.20 13.41
N LEU A 20 5.29 -3.59 12.92
CA LEU A 20 5.54 -4.88 12.28
C LEU A 20 5.31 -6.10 13.21
N LEU A 21 5.29 -5.90 14.52
CA LEU A 21 5.10 -6.96 15.50
C LEU A 21 3.64 -7.10 15.98
N TRP A 22 2.72 -6.28 15.45
CA TRP A 22 1.32 -6.24 15.89
C TRP A 22 0.38 -7.05 14.99
N GLY A 23 0.86 -8.22 14.50
CA GLY A 23 0.16 -9.05 13.53
C GLY A 23 -1.03 -9.87 14.07
N HIS A 24 -1.18 -9.99 15.40
CA HIS A 24 -2.17 -10.86 16.03
C HIS A 24 -3.54 -10.20 16.33
N GLU A 25 -3.76 -9.00 15.87
CA GLU A 25 -4.96 -8.20 16.17
C GLU A 25 -6.12 -8.51 15.22
N TYR A 26 -6.60 -9.76 15.21
CA TYR A 26 -7.73 -10.20 14.38
C TYR A 26 -8.57 -11.29 15.07
N ASP A 27 -9.80 -11.48 14.58
CA ASP A 27 -10.77 -12.46 15.06
C ASP A 27 -11.16 -13.43 13.93
N LEU A 28 -10.96 -14.72 14.14
CA LEU A 28 -11.31 -15.80 13.22
C LEU A 28 -12.69 -16.40 13.47
N SER A 29 -13.42 -15.98 14.50
CA SER A 29 -14.70 -16.57 14.88
C SER A 29 -15.79 -16.48 13.80
N GLY A 30 -15.64 -15.54 12.87
CA GLY A 30 -16.52 -15.37 11.72
C GLY A 30 -16.10 -16.15 10.46
N LEU A 31 -15.03 -16.94 10.52
CA LEU A 31 -14.57 -17.75 9.39
C LEU A 31 -15.28 -19.10 9.36
N ASP A 32 -15.82 -19.47 8.20
CA ASP A 32 -16.41 -20.79 7.98
C ASP A 32 -15.39 -21.91 8.17
N GLU A 33 -15.72 -22.90 9.01
CA GLU A 33 -14.80 -23.99 9.37
C GLU A 33 -14.45 -24.87 8.16
N SER A 34 -15.42 -25.15 7.28
CA SER A 34 -15.17 -25.92 6.07
C SER A 34 -14.20 -25.18 5.13
N LEU A 35 -14.31 -23.86 5.01
CA LEU A 35 -13.38 -23.04 4.26
C LEU A 35 -11.98 -23.08 4.90
N ARG A 36 -11.89 -23.01 6.22
CA ARG A 36 -10.63 -23.09 6.96
C ARG A 36 -9.92 -24.44 6.73
N GLU A 37 -10.67 -25.55 6.80
CA GLU A 37 -10.13 -26.89 6.52
C GLU A 37 -9.60 -27.01 5.09
N ARG A 38 -10.34 -26.48 4.10
CA ARG A 38 -9.92 -26.46 2.70
C ARG A 38 -8.67 -25.61 2.47
N ILE A 39 -8.53 -24.49 3.16
CA ILE A 39 -7.30 -23.68 3.11
C ILE A 39 -6.14 -24.48 3.69
N ALA A 40 -6.29 -25.04 4.88
CA ALA A 40 -5.27 -25.83 5.57
C ALA A 40 -4.82 -27.07 4.78
N SER A 41 -5.73 -27.68 4.01
CA SER A 41 -5.41 -28.82 3.14
C SER A 41 -4.58 -28.46 1.89
N GLY A 42 -4.35 -27.16 1.63
CA GLY A 42 -3.64 -26.68 0.45
C GLY A 42 -4.45 -26.80 -0.85
N GLN A 43 -5.77 -26.82 -0.75
CA GLN A 43 -6.66 -26.87 -1.92
C GLN A 43 -6.45 -25.65 -2.83
N PHE A 44 -6.22 -24.48 -2.25
CA PHE A 44 -6.13 -23.24 -3.01
C PHE A 44 -4.73 -23.05 -3.62
N LYS A 45 -4.70 -22.91 -4.95
CA LYS A 45 -3.48 -22.67 -5.73
C LYS A 45 -3.36 -21.20 -6.16
N ARG A 46 -4.45 -20.46 -6.03
CA ARG A 46 -4.55 -19.04 -6.37
C ARG A 46 -5.28 -18.29 -5.28
N ILE A 47 -4.76 -17.10 -4.98
CA ILE A 47 -5.44 -16.10 -4.16
C ILE A 47 -5.67 -14.86 -5.02
N VAL A 48 -6.92 -14.42 -5.10
CA VAL A 48 -7.29 -13.16 -5.71
C VAL A 48 -7.66 -12.18 -4.59
N PHE A 49 -6.84 -11.18 -4.41
CA PHE A 49 -7.13 -10.08 -3.52
C PHE A 49 -7.92 -9.00 -4.24
N TYR A 50 -8.92 -8.49 -3.56
CA TYR A 50 -9.59 -7.27 -3.95
C TYR A 50 -9.45 -6.21 -2.85
N GLY A 51 -9.10 -4.99 -3.24
CA GLY A 51 -9.01 -3.86 -2.30
C GLY A 51 -8.69 -2.56 -2.99
N MET A 52 -9.02 -1.44 -2.33
CA MET A 52 -8.75 -0.10 -2.80
C MET A 52 -7.72 0.60 -1.90
N GLY A 53 -6.95 1.55 -2.44
CA GLY A 53 -6.01 2.36 -1.68
C GLY A 53 -5.03 1.51 -0.85
N CYS A 54 -4.94 1.76 0.45
CA CYS A 54 -4.05 1.03 1.37
C CYS A 54 -4.36 -0.47 1.43
N SER A 55 -5.62 -0.86 1.30
CA SER A 55 -6.02 -2.28 1.28
C SER A 55 -5.47 -3.02 0.07
N SER A 56 -5.39 -2.36 -1.10
CA SER A 56 -4.75 -2.98 -2.26
C SER A 56 -3.21 -2.97 -2.15
N VAL A 57 -2.63 -1.95 -1.52
CA VAL A 57 -1.17 -1.89 -1.31
C VAL A 57 -0.69 -3.04 -0.45
N VAL A 58 -1.37 -3.34 0.67
CA VAL A 58 -0.95 -4.47 1.50
C VAL A 58 -1.06 -5.80 0.76
N SER A 59 -2.08 -5.95 -0.09
CA SER A 59 -2.24 -7.14 -0.95
C SER A 59 -1.10 -7.27 -1.97
N ASP A 60 -0.64 -6.15 -2.52
CA ASP A 60 0.54 -6.11 -3.40
C ASP A 60 1.83 -6.44 -2.63
N ILE A 61 1.99 -6.02 -1.35
CA ILE A 61 3.13 -6.41 -0.51
C ILE A 61 3.13 -7.93 -0.30
N VAL A 62 1.97 -8.51 0.00
CA VAL A 62 1.81 -9.97 0.13
C VAL A 62 2.21 -10.68 -1.16
N LYS A 63 1.77 -10.17 -2.32
CA LYS A 63 2.18 -10.71 -3.62
C LYS A 63 3.70 -10.67 -3.79
N GLY A 64 4.33 -9.54 -3.51
CA GLY A 64 5.80 -9.39 -3.58
C GLY A 64 6.52 -10.35 -2.63
N PHE A 65 6.02 -10.48 -1.41
CA PHE A 65 6.52 -11.43 -0.41
C PHE A 65 6.41 -12.88 -0.89
N PHE A 66 5.24 -13.30 -1.43
CA PHE A 66 5.06 -14.66 -1.94
C PHE A 66 6.02 -14.99 -3.09
N LEU A 67 6.27 -14.03 -3.98
CA LEU A 67 7.25 -14.17 -5.06
C LEU A 67 8.68 -14.30 -4.52
N SER A 68 9.06 -13.46 -3.56
CA SER A 68 10.39 -13.48 -2.94
C SER A 68 10.66 -14.78 -2.19
N GLU A 69 9.70 -15.25 -1.40
CA GLU A 69 9.79 -16.48 -0.61
C GLU A 69 9.45 -17.75 -1.41
N ARG A 70 9.11 -17.62 -2.70
CA ARG A 70 8.71 -18.71 -3.58
C ARG A 70 7.57 -19.55 -3.02
N ILE A 71 6.61 -18.90 -2.35
CA ILE A 71 5.40 -19.57 -1.86
C ILE A 71 4.59 -20.04 -3.07
N PRO A 72 4.23 -21.34 -3.16
CA PRO A 72 3.65 -21.95 -4.37
C PRO A 72 2.16 -21.64 -4.52
N VAL A 73 1.77 -20.38 -4.30
CA VAL A 73 0.41 -19.86 -4.45
C VAL A 73 0.46 -18.64 -5.37
N GLN A 74 -0.28 -18.69 -6.47
CA GLN A 74 -0.38 -17.56 -7.38
C GLN A 74 -1.20 -16.44 -6.73
N VAL A 75 -0.67 -15.23 -6.68
CA VAL A 75 -1.36 -14.07 -6.12
C VAL A 75 -1.69 -13.06 -7.22
N GLN A 76 -2.95 -12.64 -7.29
CA GLN A 76 -3.43 -11.55 -8.12
C GLN A 76 -4.09 -10.50 -7.25
N VAL A 77 -3.91 -9.22 -7.60
CA VAL A 77 -4.51 -8.09 -6.88
C VAL A 77 -5.36 -7.29 -7.85
N ILE A 78 -6.62 -7.07 -7.48
CA ILE A 78 -7.60 -6.28 -8.22
C ILE A 78 -7.92 -5.03 -7.40
N ASN A 79 -7.93 -3.89 -8.06
CA ASN A 79 -8.20 -2.59 -7.44
C ASN A 79 -9.24 -1.77 -8.23
N ASP A 80 -10.17 -2.48 -8.87
CA ASP A 80 -11.34 -1.91 -9.51
C ASP A 80 -12.50 -2.89 -9.36
N TYR A 81 -13.75 -2.40 -9.30
CA TYR A 81 -14.93 -3.27 -9.13
C TYR A 81 -15.34 -3.98 -10.42
N ASP A 82 -14.87 -3.53 -11.57
CA ASP A 82 -15.14 -4.18 -12.86
C ASP A 82 -14.24 -5.39 -13.06
N LEU A 83 -14.66 -6.49 -12.48
CA LEU A 83 -13.93 -7.74 -12.40
C LEU A 83 -13.50 -8.29 -13.77
N GLU A 84 -14.37 -8.15 -14.79
CA GLU A 84 -14.18 -8.80 -16.10
C GLU A 84 -12.95 -8.31 -16.85
N TRP A 85 -12.49 -7.09 -16.57
CA TRP A 85 -11.29 -6.52 -17.15
C TRP A 85 -9.98 -6.97 -16.50
N PHE A 86 -10.07 -7.62 -15.33
CA PHE A 86 -8.89 -8.02 -14.57
C PHE A 86 -8.71 -9.53 -14.47
N VAL A 87 -9.79 -10.29 -14.42
CA VAL A 87 -9.78 -11.75 -14.23
C VAL A 87 -10.92 -12.38 -15.00
N ASP A 88 -10.63 -13.48 -15.69
CA ASP A 88 -11.65 -14.31 -16.28
C ASP A 88 -12.61 -14.84 -15.20
N ARG A 89 -13.91 -14.78 -15.45
CA ARG A 89 -14.95 -15.30 -14.54
C ARG A 89 -14.76 -16.77 -14.21
N GLU A 90 -14.28 -17.58 -15.14
CA GLU A 90 -14.03 -19.00 -14.91
C GLU A 90 -12.85 -19.21 -13.92
N VAL A 91 -11.87 -18.33 -13.93
CA VAL A 91 -10.80 -18.31 -12.93
C VAL A 91 -11.35 -18.04 -11.53
N MET A 92 -12.32 -17.12 -11.41
CA MET A 92 -12.94 -16.80 -10.12
C MET A 92 -13.83 -17.91 -9.60
N LYS A 93 -14.48 -18.68 -10.50
CA LYS A 93 -15.29 -19.84 -10.16
C LYS A 93 -14.49 -21.12 -9.88
N ASP A 94 -13.20 -21.14 -10.26
CA ASP A 94 -12.34 -22.30 -10.04
C ASP A 94 -12.27 -22.61 -8.54
N PRO A 95 -12.60 -23.86 -8.11
CA PRO A 95 -12.59 -24.25 -6.72
C PRO A 95 -11.19 -24.17 -6.06
N SER A 96 -10.12 -24.04 -6.85
CA SER A 96 -8.77 -23.80 -6.37
C SER A 96 -8.41 -22.30 -6.22
N THR A 97 -9.36 -21.40 -6.49
CA THR A 97 -9.19 -19.95 -6.31
C THR A 97 -9.86 -19.50 -5.00
N LEU A 98 -9.10 -18.88 -4.12
CA LEU A 98 -9.59 -18.18 -2.93
C LEU A 98 -9.67 -16.69 -3.21
N THR A 99 -10.83 -16.08 -3.00
CA THR A 99 -11.01 -14.63 -3.07
C THR A 99 -10.94 -14.02 -1.68
N ILE A 100 -10.12 -12.99 -1.53
CA ILE A 100 -9.99 -12.24 -0.27
C ILE A 100 -10.28 -10.77 -0.55
N ILE A 101 -11.39 -10.27 -0.01
CA ILE A 101 -11.74 -8.84 -0.08
C ILE A 101 -11.15 -8.14 1.14
N VAL A 102 -10.38 -7.09 0.90
CA VAL A 102 -9.73 -6.29 1.94
C VAL A 102 -10.33 -4.90 1.94
N CYS A 103 -10.98 -4.51 3.03
CA CYS A 103 -11.58 -3.19 3.18
C CYS A 103 -11.52 -2.75 4.64
N TYR A 104 -10.46 -2.00 5.02
CA TYR A 104 -10.26 -1.63 6.43
C TYR A 104 -11.45 -0.86 7.00
N SER A 105 -11.87 0.23 6.37
CA SER A 105 -12.99 1.03 6.85
C SER A 105 -14.32 0.28 6.85
N GLY A 106 -14.48 -0.64 5.90
CA GLY A 106 -15.72 -1.34 5.63
C GLY A 106 -16.83 -0.49 5.00
N TRP A 107 -16.53 0.76 4.63
CA TRP A 107 -17.49 1.72 4.10
C TRP A 107 -17.30 2.08 2.63
N SER A 108 -16.21 1.68 1.99
CA SER A 108 -15.99 1.94 0.57
C SER A 108 -17.01 1.21 -0.28
N VAL A 109 -17.51 1.91 -1.29
CA VAL A 109 -18.60 1.40 -2.16
C VAL A 109 -18.11 0.25 -3.03
N GLU A 110 -16.93 0.41 -3.63
CA GLU A 110 -16.36 -0.55 -4.57
C GLU A 110 -16.16 -1.95 -3.96
N PRO A 111 -15.64 -2.11 -2.74
CA PRO A 111 -15.58 -3.41 -2.07
C PRO A 111 -16.96 -4.04 -1.82
N CYS A 112 -17.97 -3.23 -1.54
CA CYS A 112 -19.34 -3.75 -1.36
C CYS A 112 -19.91 -4.26 -2.70
N LEU A 113 -19.72 -3.52 -3.80
CA LEU A 113 -20.15 -3.94 -5.14
C LEU A 113 -19.42 -5.21 -5.57
N PHE A 114 -18.11 -5.27 -5.36
CA PHE A 114 -17.34 -6.45 -5.68
C PHE A 114 -17.77 -7.66 -4.84
N TYR A 115 -18.06 -7.45 -3.55
CA TYR A 115 -18.59 -8.49 -2.66
C TYR A 115 -19.90 -9.08 -3.19
N ASP A 116 -20.86 -8.23 -3.59
CA ASP A 116 -22.12 -8.68 -4.14
C ASP A 116 -21.92 -9.47 -5.44
N THR A 117 -21.09 -8.98 -6.35
CA THR A 117 -20.73 -9.67 -7.59
C THR A 117 -20.12 -11.05 -7.32
N MET A 118 -19.17 -11.12 -6.38
CA MET A 118 -18.52 -12.39 -6.03
C MET A 118 -19.50 -13.37 -5.40
N ARG A 119 -20.33 -12.89 -4.49
CA ARG A 119 -21.36 -13.72 -3.84
C ARG A 119 -22.36 -14.28 -4.84
N GLU A 120 -22.81 -13.50 -5.81
CA GLU A 120 -23.69 -13.96 -6.88
C GLU A 120 -23.02 -14.98 -7.80
N MET A 121 -21.74 -14.82 -8.06
CA MET A 121 -20.97 -15.65 -8.99
C MET A 121 -20.54 -16.98 -8.37
N THR A 122 -20.09 -16.99 -7.12
CA THR A 122 -19.45 -18.15 -6.48
C THR A 122 -20.13 -18.62 -5.20
N GLY A 123 -21.15 -17.92 -4.74
CA GLY A 123 -21.69 -18.10 -3.39
C GLY A 123 -20.66 -17.67 -2.33
N ASN A 124 -20.78 -18.26 -1.13
CA ASN A 124 -19.86 -17.92 -0.03
C ASN A 124 -18.66 -18.89 0.10
N GLN A 125 -18.52 -19.87 -0.80
CA GLN A 125 -17.66 -21.02 -0.58
C GLN A 125 -16.17 -20.72 -0.56
N ASN A 126 -15.70 -19.77 -1.38
CA ASN A 126 -14.28 -19.44 -1.55
C ASN A 126 -14.01 -17.95 -1.32
N LEU A 127 -14.80 -17.32 -0.47
CA LEU A 127 -14.76 -15.89 -0.24
C LEU A 127 -14.48 -15.59 1.24
N ILE A 128 -13.46 -14.78 1.49
CA ILE A 128 -13.16 -14.20 2.81
C ILE A 128 -13.21 -12.67 2.69
N VAL A 129 -13.83 -12.04 3.66
CA VAL A 129 -13.76 -10.59 3.83
C VAL A 129 -12.89 -10.25 5.03
N LEU A 130 -11.84 -9.44 4.80
CA LEU A 130 -10.96 -8.89 5.81
C LEU A 130 -11.32 -7.41 6.02
N THR A 131 -11.80 -7.03 7.19
CA THR A 131 -12.24 -5.66 7.46
C THR A 131 -12.07 -5.26 8.92
N GLY A 132 -11.93 -3.97 9.19
CA GLY A 132 -12.03 -3.41 10.54
C GLY A 132 -13.49 -3.27 11.03
N GLY A 133 -14.49 -3.47 10.16
CA GLY A 133 -15.90 -3.31 10.49
C GLY A 133 -16.72 -2.77 9.33
N GLY A 134 -17.62 -1.81 9.63
CA GLY A 134 -18.40 -1.09 8.64
C GLY A 134 -19.52 -1.87 7.95
N LYS A 135 -20.00 -1.35 6.83
CA LYS A 135 -21.13 -1.90 6.05
C LYS A 135 -20.82 -3.31 5.55
N ILE A 136 -19.63 -3.55 5.01
CA ILE A 136 -19.26 -4.87 4.45
C ILE A 136 -19.29 -5.97 5.52
N ALA A 137 -18.91 -5.66 6.77
CA ALA A 137 -19.02 -6.61 7.89
C ALA A 137 -20.49 -6.95 8.20
N GLY A 138 -21.38 -5.96 8.07
CA GLY A 138 -22.83 -6.18 8.20
C GLY A 138 -23.35 -7.12 7.12
N LEU A 139 -23.00 -6.86 5.85
CA LEU A 139 -23.37 -7.72 4.71
C LEU A 139 -22.86 -9.16 4.88
N CYS A 140 -21.63 -9.33 5.35
CA CYS A 140 -21.08 -10.68 5.60
C CYS A 140 -21.90 -11.45 6.64
N ARG A 141 -22.28 -10.79 7.74
CA ARG A 141 -23.11 -11.43 8.79
C ARG A 141 -24.52 -11.76 8.29
N GLU A 142 -25.13 -10.85 7.53
CA GLU A 142 -26.45 -11.03 6.95
C GLU A 142 -26.48 -12.24 5.99
N HIS A 143 -25.45 -12.39 5.18
CA HIS A 143 -25.38 -13.44 4.15
C HIS A 143 -24.63 -14.70 4.59
N GLY A 144 -24.10 -14.77 5.82
CA GLY A 144 -23.33 -15.90 6.31
C GLY A 144 -22.00 -16.10 5.58
N SER A 145 -21.37 -15.02 5.11
CA SER A 145 -20.06 -15.09 4.44
C SER A 145 -18.94 -15.10 5.45
N SER A 146 -17.81 -15.72 5.11
CA SER A 146 -16.61 -15.76 5.94
C SER A 146 -16.05 -14.37 6.19
N LEU A 147 -15.94 -14.00 7.45
CA LEU A 147 -15.54 -12.68 7.91
C LEU A 147 -14.36 -12.81 8.89
N VAL A 148 -13.26 -12.13 8.60
CA VAL A 148 -12.17 -11.91 9.53
C VAL A 148 -12.12 -10.43 9.88
N GLN A 149 -12.40 -10.11 11.13
CA GLN A 149 -12.29 -8.74 11.63
C GLN A 149 -10.93 -8.50 12.25
N TYR A 150 -10.30 -7.38 11.91
CA TYR A 150 -9.00 -7.01 12.46
C TYR A 150 -8.97 -5.57 12.94
N LYS A 151 -8.00 -5.28 13.80
CA LYS A 151 -7.83 -3.98 14.44
C LYS A 151 -6.42 -3.47 14.25
N LEU A 152 -6.29 -2.23 13.82
CA LEU A 152 -4.98 -1.57 13.80
C LEU A 152 -4.78 -0.81 15.11
N ARG A 153 -3.65 -1.03 15.78
CA ARG A 153 -3.29 -0.27 16.98
C ARG A 153 -2.97 1.17 16.58
N HIS A 154 -3.46 2.09 17.39
CA HIS A 154 -3.24 3.53 17.19
C HIS A 154 -3.70 4.06 15.83
N ALA A 155 -4.41 3.24 15.03
CA ALA A 155 -4.95 3.69 13.77
C ALA A 155 -6.12 4.61 14.03
N ASP A 156 -5.99 5.81 13.53
CA ASP A 156 -7.13 6.65 13.23
C ASP A 156 -7.81 6.07 11.97
N ARG A 157 -9.14 5.96 11.98
CA ARG A 157 -9.93 5.37 10.88
C ARG A 157 -9.64 6.00 9.53
N GLU A 158 -9.16 7.23 9.53
CA GLU A 158 -8.99 8.05 8.34
C GLU A 158 -7.63 7.89 7.67
N TYR A 159 -6.63 7.31 8.38
CA TYR A 159 -5.26 7.24 7.87
C TYR A 159 -4.63 5.84 8.01
N PRO A 160 -5.22 4.80 7.39
CA PRO A 160 -4.63 3.47 7.41
C PRO A 160 -3.27 3.40 6.71
N LEU A 161 -2.92 4.42 5.92
CA LEU A 161 -1.65 4.51 5.20
C LEU A 161 -0.43 4.44 6.12
N TYR A 162 -0.53 4.96 7.35
CA TYR A 162 0.56 4.92 8.33
C TYR A 162 0.74 3.54 8.98
N HIS A 163 -0.16 2.61 8.72
CA HIS A 163 -0.23 1.29 9.36
C HIS A 163 -0.11 0.14 8.37
N VAL A 164 0.31 0.40 7.13
CA VAL A 164 0.43 -0.62 6.07
C VAL A 164 1.33 -1.78 6.51
N GLN A 165 2.38 -1.51 7.28
CA GLN A 165 3.27 -2.52 7.87
C GLN A 165 2.57 -3.40 8.90
N GLN A 166 1.66 -2.85 9.70
CA GLN A 166 0.83 -3.65 10.61
C GLN A 166 -0.19 -4.50 9.86
N PHE A 167 -0.80 -3.97 8.80
CA PHE A 167 -1.63 -4.77 7.90
C PHE A 167 -0.87 -5.99 7.37
N PHE A 168 0.35 -5.78 6.91
CA PHE A 168 1.18 -6.87 6.40
C PHE A 168 1.48 -7.91 7.48
N ALA A 169 1.81 -7.47 8.69
CA ALA A 169 2.03 -8.37 9.83
C ALA A 169 0.77 -9.20 10.16
N ILE A 170 -0.43 -8.60 10.11
CA ILE A 170 -1.71 -9.29 10.26
C ILE A 170 -1.87 -10.37 9.19
N PHE A 171 -1.58 -10.04 7.92
CA PHE A 171 -1.68 -11.05 6.83
C PHE A 171 -0.70 -12.20 7.03
N LEU A 172 0.54 -11.93 7.45
CA LEU A 172 1.52 -12.99 7.67
C LEU A 172 1.09 -13.95 8.77
N ASP A 173 0.64 -13.42 9.90
CA ASP A 173 0.17 -14.23 11.02
C ASP A 173 -1.09 -15.01 10.62
N LEU A 174 -2.07 -14.34 10.01
CA LEU A 174 -3.30 -14.96 9.51
C LEU A 174 -2.99 -16.12 8.53
N PHE A 175 -2.10 -15.92 7.57
CA PHE A 175 -1.77 -16.94 6.60
C PHE A 175 -1.06 -18.14 7.22
N HIS A 176 -0.26 -17.91 8.25
CA HIS A 176 0.32 -19.00 9.04
C HIS A 176 -0.77 -19.77 9.80
N GLN A 177 -1.68 -19.06 10.48
CA GLN A 177 -2.79 -19.67 11.22
C GLN A 177 -3.76 -20.46 10.31
N LEU A 178 -3.90 -20.03 9.07
CA LEU A 178 -4.71 -20.72 8.06
C LEU A 178 -3.96 -21.83 7.30
N GLY A 179 -2.65 -21.99 7.51
CA GLY A 179 -1.83 -22.99 6.83
C GLY A 179 -1.47 -22.65 5.37
N ILE A 180 -1.65 -21.39 4.94
CA ILE A 180 -1.22 -20.91 3.62
C ILE A 180 0.31 -20.82 3.58
N THR A 181 0.93 -20.32 4.66
CA THR A 181 2.37 -20.39 4.86
C THR A 181 2.70 -21.52 5.83
N GLN A 182 3.72 -22.34 5.49
CA GLN A 182 4.09 -23.50 6.29
C GLN A 182 4.85 -23.14 7.58
N ARG A 183 5.41 -21.93 7.65
CA ARG A 183 6.16 -21.43 8.81
C ARG A 183 5.70 -20.03 9.21
N SER A 184 5.92 -19.73 10.47
CA SER A 184 5.82 -18.36 10.96
C SER A 184 7.01 -17.54 10.47
N TYR A 185 6.79 -16.24 10.26
CA TYR A 185 7.84 -15.27 9.91
C TYR A 185 8.06 -14.26 11.05
N LYS A 186 7.69 -14.64 12.25
CA LYS A 186 7.79 -13.76 13.43
C LYS A 186 9.23 -13.37 13.73
N GLU A 187 10.15 -14.31 13.65
CA GLU A 187 11.58 -14.07 13.92
C GLU A 187 12.17 -13.08 12.91
N GLU A 188 11.85 -13.24 11.62
CA GLU A 188 12.31 -12.31 10.56
C GLU A 188 11.74 -10.89 10.75
N LEU A 189 10.51 -10.77 11.26
CA LEU A 189 9.93 -9.47 11.60
C LEU A 189 10.64 -8.84 12.82
N GLU A 190 10.94 -9.62 13.86
CA GLU A 190 11.69 -9.16 15.05
C GLU A 190 13.10 -8.72 14.68
N GLU A 191 13.81 -9.49 13.86
CA GLU A 191 15.12 -9.12 13.31
C GLU A 191 15.04 -7.83 12.48
N SER A 192 14.00 -7.72 11.65
CA SER A 192 13.80 -6.53 10.81
C SER A 192 13.53 -5.28 11.64
N VAL A 193 12.73 -5.38 12.69
CA VAL A 193 12.51 -4.26 13.63
C VAL A 193 13.81 -3.85 14.31
N THR A 194 14.61 -4.83 14.74
CA THR A 194 15.93 -4.57 15.35
C THR A 194 16.86 -3.88 14.35
N PHE A 195 16.93 -4.38 13.12
CA PHE A 195 17.69 -3.78 12.02
C PHE A 195 17.24 -2.32 11.78
N LEU A 196 15.94 -2.08 11.63
CA LEU A 196 15.40 -0.75 11.34
C LEU A 196 15.71 0.25 12.45
N LYS A 197 15.60 -0.14 13.72
CA LYS A 197 15.96 0.72 14.86
C LYS A 197 17.43 1.15 14.82
N ASN A 198 18.32 0.29 14.36
CA ASN A 198 19.74 0.58 14.24
C ASN A 198 20.07 1.41 12.99
N GLU A 199 19.40 1.11 11.87
CA GLU A 199 19.67 1.75 10.57
C GLU A 199 19.13 3.18 10.50
N PHE A 200 17.97 3.46 11.10
CA PHE A 200 17.37 4.80 11.10
C PHE A 200 18.03 5.73 12.12
N SER A 201 19.35 5.83 12.01
CA SER A 201 20.19 6.78 12.76
C SER A 201 19.97 8.22 12.28
N ALA A 202 20.54 9.18 13.01
CA ALA A 202 20.53 10.60 12.60
C ALA A 202 21.13 10.81 11.19
N GLY A 203 22.09 9.98 10.77
CA GLY A 203 22.67 10.03 9.42
C GLY A 203 21.67 9.64 8.33
N THR A 204 20.92 8.56 8.54
CA THR A 204 19.88 8.08 7.62
C THR A 204 18.73 9.08 7.51
N LEU A 205 18.30 9.65 8.62
CA LEU A 205 17.27 10.69 8.63
C LEU A 205 17.70 11.96 7.89
N LYS A 206 18.94 12.41 8.11
CA LYS A 206 19.52 13.55 7.38
C LYS A 206 19.61 13.27 5.88
N ARG A 207 19.88 12.02 5.47
CA ARG A 207 19.87 11.63 4.06
C ARG A 207 18.46 11.71 3.47
N ALA A 208 17.43 11.28 4.21
CA ALA A 208 16.03 11.40 3.78
C ALA A 208 15.61 12.86 3.61
N GLU A 209 15.98 13.73 4.57
CA GLU A 209 15.74 15.17 4.50
C GLU A 209 16.44 15.82 3.30
N ALA A 210 17.71 15.49 3.06
CA ALA A 210 18.46 15.99 1.90
C ALA A 210 17.86 15.55 0.55
N ILE A 211 17.30 14.34 0.49
CA ILE A 211 16.56 13.89 -0.69
C ILE A 211 15.28 14.72 -0.85
N ALA A 212 14.50 14.89 0.20
CA ALA A 212 13.28 15.70 0.16
C ALA A 212 13.53 17.13 -0.33
N GLU A 213 14.65 17.75 0.10
CA GLU A 213 15.04 19.08 -0.39
C GLU A 213 15.35 19.09 -1.90
N LYS A 214 16.00 18.05 -2.42
CA LYS A 214 16.23 17.92 -3.88
C LYS A 214 14.94 17.78 -4.67
N LEU A 215 13.96 17.07 -4.10
CA LEU A 215 12.66 16.80 -4.72
C LEU A 215 11.70 17.98 -4.68
N ARG A 216 11.97 18.98 -3.83
CA ARG A 216 11.12 20.14 -3.64
C ARG A 216 10.82 20.83 -4.98
N ASP A 217 9.56 21.17 -5.20
CA ASP A 217 9.05 21.85 -6.40
C ASP A 217 9.29 21.09 -7.73
N SER A 218 9.60 19.80 -7.65
CA SER A 218 9.84 18.97 -8.83
C SER A 218 8.60 18.19 -9.25
N ARG A 219 8.50 17.88 -10.54
CA ARG A 219 7.66 16.79 -11.04
C ARG A 219 8.41 15.48 -10.81
N ILE A 220 7.84 14.60 -10.01
CA ILE A 220 8.55 13.41 -9.53
C ILE A 220 8.07 12.17 -10.28
N VAL A 221 9.02 11.38 -10.79
CA VAL A 221 8.79 10.00 -11.23
C VAL A 221 9.58 9.04 -10.36
N LEU A 222 8.91 7.98 -9.92
CA LEU A 222 9.51 6.86 -9.18
C LEU A 222 9.77 5.72 -10.16
N LEU A 223 10.98 5.19 -10.14
CA LEU A 223 11.43 4.15 -11.06
C LEU A 223 11.95 2.93 -10.28
N GLY A 224 11.59 1.76 -10.75
CA GLY A 224 12.08 0.49 -10.21
C GLY A 224 11.91 -0.63 -11.23
N THR A 225 12.36 -1.82 -10.91
CA THR A 225 12.19 -3.01 -11.76
C THR A 225 10.79 -3.60 -11.61
N ALA A 226 10.43 -4.55 -12.50
CA ALA A 226 9.10 -5.16 -12.55
C ALA A 226 8.82 -6.17 -11.42
N ASP A 227 9.81 -6.51 -10.64
CA ASP A 227 9.73 -7.43 -9.52
C ASP A 227 8.82 -6.86 -8.39
N TRP A 228 8.95 -7.33 -7.16
CA TRP A 228 8.22 -6.80 -5.99
C TRP A 228 8.38 -5.28 -5.78
N TYR A 229 9.35 -4.64 -6.43
CA TYR A 229 9.52 -3.18 -6.43
C TYR A 229 8.30 -2.41 -6.95
N VAL A 230 7.48 -3.02 -7.82
CA VAL A 230 6.20 -2.40 -8.25
C VAL A 230 5.35 -1.99 -7.06
N THR A 231 5.35 -2.81 -6.01
CA THR A 231 4.62 -2.53 -4.77
C THR A 231 5.23 -1.35 -4.03
N LEU A 232 6.55 -1.32 -3.90
CA LEU A 232 7.25 -0.20 -3.25
C LEU A 232 7.04 1.11 -4.01
N LEU A 233 7.06 1.09 -5.36
CA LEU A 233 6.73 2.25 -6.20
C LEU A 233 5.31 2.75 -5.94
N LYS A 234 4.32 1.84 -5.92
CA LYS A 234 2.92 2.19 -5.66
C LYS A 234 2.76 2.84 -4.29
N GLN A 235 3.35 2.25 -3.28
CA GLN A 235 3.28 2.72 -1.91
C GLN A 235 3.97 4.09 -1.74
N THR A 236 5.16 4.25 -2.30
CA THR A 236 5.88 5.53 -2.27
C THR A 236 5.10 6.63 -3.01
N THR A 237 4.47 6.29 -4.15
CA THR A 237 3.56 7.22 -4.84
C THR A 237 2.43 7.68 -3.90
N MET A 238 1.82 6.77 -3.16
CA MET A 238 0.78 7.13 -2.20
C MET A 238 1.31 8.01 -1.07
N PHE A 239 2.49 7.71 -0.53
CA PHE A 239 3.11 8.56 0.49
C PHE A 239 3.36 9.98 0.00
N PHE A 240 3.92 10.13 -1.19
CA PHE A 240 4.20 11.46 -1.75
C PHE A 240 2.91 12.22 -2.08
N ASN A 241 1.92 11.54 -2.65
CA ASN A 241 0.62 12.15 -2.96
C ASN A 241 -0.19 12.48 -1.71
N GLU A 242 -0.19 11.60 -0.69
CA GLU A 242 -1.09 11.75 0.45
C GLU A 242 -0.43 12.39 1.67
N ILE A 243 0.86 12.16 1.95
CA ILE A 243 1.58 12.76 3.08
C ILE A 243 2.13 14.12 2.66
N ALA A 244 2.87 14.16 1.56
CA ALA A 244 3.51 15.38 1.08
C ALA A 244 2.60 16.25 0.21
N MET A 245 1.47 15.73 -0.27
CA MET A 245 0.57 16.38 -1.23
C MET A 245 1.29 16.84 -2.50
N VAL A 246 2.31 16.09 -2.92
CA VAL A 246 3.10 16.36 -4.13
C VAL A 246 2.71 15.35 -5.21
N PRO A 247 2.18 15.81 -6.34
CA PRO A 247 1.81 14.94 -7.46
C PRO A 247 3.01 14.13 -7.94
N THR A 248 2.90 12.83 -7.86
CA THR A 248 3.96 11.89 -8.18
C THR A 248 3.40 10.76 -9.01
N HIS A 249 4.13 10.32 -10.03
CA HIS A 249 3.80 9.14 -10.80
C HIS A 249 4.93 8.10 -10.70
N ARG A 250 4.68 6.92 -11.23
CA ARG A 250 5.63 5.81 -11.21
C ARG A 250 5.63 5.08 -12.53
N ASN A 251 6.78 4.51 -12.89
CA ASN A 251 6.88 3.59 -14.02
C ASN A 251 7.95 2.53 -13.76
N LEU A 252 7.96 1.49 -14.58
CA LEU A 252 9.03 0.53 -14.63
C LEU A 252 10.26 1.16 -15.29
N LEU A 253 11.43 0.93 -14.72
CA LEU A 253 12.69 1.50 -15.18
C LEU A 253 12.96 1.25 -16.69
N HIS A 254 12.66 0.04 -17.15
CA HIS A 254 12.91 -0.33 -18.53
C HIS A 254 11.89 0.33 -19.47
N GLU A 255 10.61 0.33 -19.13
CA GLU A 255 9.53 0.97 -19.91
C GLU A 255 9.71 2.49 -19.97
N PHE A 256 10.05 3.13 -18.86
CA PHE A 256 10.37 4.56 -18.81
C PHE A 256 11.39 4.95 -19.88
N SER A 257 12.41 4.12 -20.10
CA SER A 257 13.49 4.40 -21.04
C SER A 257 13.07 4.34 -22.50
N HIS A 258 11.91 3.79 -22.81
CA HIS A 258 11.39 3.69 -24.18
C HIS A 258 10.45 4.84 -24.54
N THR A 259 9.73 5.40 -23.58
CA THR A 259 8.68 6.38 -23.84
C THR A 259 8.84 7.65 -23.03
N GLU A 260 8.78 7.56 -21.70
CA GLU A 260 8.68 8.73 -20.83
C GLU A 260 9.98 9.56 -20.76
N VAL A 261 11.14 8.94 -21.01
CA VAL A 261 12.42 9.64 -21.03
C VAL A 261 12.40 10.86 -21.96
N ALA A 262 11.59 10.83 -23.01
CA ALA A 262 11.44 11.94 -23.94
C ALA A 262 10.87 13.21 -23.29
N ALA A 263 9.99 13.07 -22.29
CA ALA A 263 9.42 14.20 -21.57
C ALA A 263 10.46 14.96 -20.71
N TYR A 264 11.59 14.33 -20.43
CA TYR A 264 12.71 14.91 -19.67
C TYR A 264 13.67 15.71 -20.56
N SER A 265 13.34 15.88 -21.83
CA SER A 265 14.08 16.75 -22.75
C SER A 265 13.68 18.24 -22.63
N ASP A 266 12.60 18.56 -21.91
CA ASP A 266 12.16 19.92 -21.68
C ASP A 266 12.92 20.57 -20.49
N PRO A 267 13.77 21.58 -20.73
CA PRO A 267 14.55 22.21 -19.67
C PRO A 267 13.73 23.19 -18.82
N SER A 268 12.48 23.48 -19.17
CA SER A 268 11.67 24.52 -18.53
C SER A 268 11.10 24.10 -17.16
N ALA A 269 10.90 22.80 -16.94
CA ALA A 269 10.32 22.28 -15.71
C ALA A 269 11.39 21.64 -14.82
N LYS A 270 11.29 21.91 -13.50
CA LYS A 270 12.06 21.14 -12.52
C LYS A 270 11.49 19.73 -12.42
N GLN A 271 12.32 18.73 -12.63
CA GLN A 271 11.93 17.32 -12.69
C GLN A 271 12.84 16.49 -11.78
N ALA A 272 12.34 15.41 -11.24
CA ALA A 272 13.12 14.50 -10.42
C ALA A 272 12.80 13.04 -10.77
N MET A 273 13.85 12.24 -10.89
CA MET A 273 13.79 10.80 -11.00
C MET A 273 14.30 10.19 -9.70
N VAL A 274 13.45 9.39 -9.06
CA VAL A 274 13.82 8.62 -7.88
C VAL A 274 13.87 7.15 -8.26
N VAL A 275 15.05 6.56 -8.25
CA VAL A 275 15.30 5.18 -8.69
C VAL A 275 15.59 4.30 -7.49
N PHE A 276 14.79 3.25 -7.30
CA PHE A 276 15.11 2.19 -6.34
C PHE A 276 16.15 1.27 -6.96
N ARG A 277 17.34 1.19 -6.35
CA ARG A 277 18.47 0.43 -6.83
C ARG A 277 18.72 -0.77 -5.91
N ASP A 278 18.53 -1.98 -6.43
CA ASP A 278 18.87 -3.21 -5.72
C ASP A 278 20.31 -3.62 -5.99
N ALA A 279 21.06 -3.90 -4.94
CA ALA A 279 22.41 -4.45 -5.07
C ALA A 279 22.44 -5.81 -5.81
N ASN A 280 21.36 -6.58 -5.70
CA ASN A 280 21.19 -7.88 -6.34
C ASN A 280 20.59 -7.83 -7.75
N ALA A 281 20.35 -6.62 -8.29
CA ALA A 281 19.88 -6.49 -9.68
C ALA A 281 20.91 -7.09 -10.66
N ASP A 282 20.43 -7.57 -11.81
CA ASP A 282 21.30 -8.07 -12.88
C ASP A 282 22.20 -6.97 -13.48
N ASP A 283 23.24 -7.39 -14.19
CA ASP A 283 24.26 -6.48 -14.74
C ASP A 283 23.63 -5.46 -15.71
N TYR A 284 22.65 -5.87 -16.51
CA TYR A 284 21.99 -4.97 -17.45
C TYR A 284 21.24 -3.86 -16.72
N THR A 285 20.46 -4.22 -15.70
CA THR A 285 19.71 -3.27 -14.87
C THR A 285 20.65 -2.30 -14.15
N ARG A 286 21.72 -2.79 -13.52
CA ARG A 286 22.72 -1.95 -12.87
C ARG A 286 23.39 -0.96 -13.84
N ASN A 287 23.82 -1.46 -14.99
CA ASN A 287 24.43 -0.62 -16.04
C ASN A 287 23.45 0.42 -16.59
N LYS A 288 22.17 0.06 -16.72
CA LYS A 288 21.09 0.98 -17.14
C LYS A 288 20.94 2.13 -16.16
N ILE A 289 20.83 1.84 -14.87
CA ILE A 289 20.72 2.86 -13.81
C ILE A 289 21.94 3.79 -13.86
N GLN A 290 23.17 3.24 -13.92
CA GLN A 290 24.40 4.03 -14.00
C GLN A 290 24.43 4.91 -15.27
N THR A 291 23.92 4.41 -16.39
CA THR A 291 23.84 5.17 -17.64
C THR A 291 22.86 6.34 -17.51
N LEU A 292 21.70 6.13 -16.92
CA LEU A 292 20.74 7.19 -16.66
C LEU A 292 21.29 8.23 -15.67
N GLU A 293 21.98 7.77 -14.60
CA GLU A 293 22.63 8.63 -13.64
C GLU A 293 23.68 9.54 -14.29
N LYS A 294 24.53 9.00 -15.17
CA LYS A 294 25.49 9.78 -15.94
C LYS A 294 24.81 10.73 -16.92
N LEU A 295 23.80 10.24 -17.64
CA LEU A 295 23.06 11.03 -18.62
C LEU A 295 22.43 12.26 -17.99
N PHE A 296 21.68 12.10 -16.90
CA PHE A 296 20.95 13.18 -16.24
C PHE A 296 21.76 13.94 -15.20
N GLY A 297 22.83 13.33 -14.68
CA GLY A 297 23.76 13.97 -13.74
C GLY A 297 24.69 14.99 -14.38
N ASP A 298 24.93 14.93 -15.68
CA ASP A 298 25.78 15.89 -16.39
C ASP A 298 25.08 17.25 -16.54
N LYS A 299 25.36 18.16 -15.61
CA LYS A 299 24.80 19.52 -15.58
C LYS A 299 25.43 20.47 -16.60
N SER A 300 26.47 20.04 -17.34
CA SER A 300 27.00 20.80 -18.49
C SER A 300 26.03 20.80 -19.67
N VAL A 301 25.20 19.78 -19.77
CA VAL A 301 24.11 19.67 -20.73
C VAL A 301 22.94 20.56 -20.27
N PRO A 302 22.54 21.59 -21.03
CA PRO A 302 21.50 22.54 -20.60
C PRO A 302 20.18 21.90 -20.20
N GLN A 303 19.76 20.85 -20.90
CA GLN A 303 18.53 20.09 -20.63
C GLN A 303 18.53 19.43 -19.25
N ASN A 304 19.70 19.09 -18.71
CA ASN A 304 19.84 18.39 -17.44
C ASN A 304 19.84 19.32 -16.22
N ARG A 305 19.93 20.63 -16.41
CA ARG A 305 20.11 21.59 -15.30
C ARG A 305 19.02 21.52 -14.25
N ASN A 306 17.78 21.30 -14.71
CA ASN A 306 16.59 21.22 -13.87
C ASN A 306 16.13 19.79 -13.56
N ILE A 307 16.97 18.79 -13.86
CA ILE A 307 16.67 17.38 -13.56
C ILE A 307 17.45 16.93 -12.34
N GLU A 308 16.77 16.46 -11.30
CA GLU A 308 17.39 15.76 -10.17
C GLU A 308 17.31 14.25 -10.40
N PHE A 309 18.46 13.57 -10.26
CA PHE A 309 18.53 12.12 -10.28
C PHE A 309 18.92 11.63 -8.89
N VAL A 310 18.04 10.84 -8.27
CA VAL A 310 18.19 10.34 -6.91
C VAL A 310 18.10 8.83 -6.91
N THR A 311 19.04 8.15 -6.24
CA THR A 311 18.96 6.71 -6.00
C THR A 311 18.62 6.42 -4.54
N ILE A 312 17.75 5.44 -4.34
CA ILE A 312 17.50 4.82 -3.05
C ILE A 312 18.06 3.41 -3.11
N ASP A 313 19.16 3.20 -2.42
CA ASP A 313 19.87 1.93 -2.41
C ASP A 313 19.20 0.94 -1.45
N LEU A 314 18.97 -0.26 -1.94
CA LEU A 314 18.32 -1.36 -1.23
C LEU A 314 19.32 -2.54 -1.19
N ASP A 315 20.29 -2.42 -0.27
CA ASP A 315 21.43 -3.34 -0.17
C ASP A 315 21.25 -4.43 0.90
N GLN A 316 20.08 -4.45 1.53
CA GLN A 316 19.76 -5.38 2.60
C GLN A 316 19.62 -6.82 2.06
N GLU A 317 19.86 -7.80 2.94
CA GLU A 317 20.05 -9.20 2.56
C GLU A 317 18.77 -9.98 2.21
N ASN A 318 17.62 -9.61 2.81
CA ASN A 318 16.36 -10.33 2.64
C ASN A 318 15.18 -9.39 2.38
N PHE A 319 14.04 -9.99 1.97
CA PHE A 319 12.83 -9.25 1.63
C PHE A 319 12.39 -8.30 2.74
N PHE A 320 12.31 -8.77 3.99
CA PHE A 320 11.78 -7.96 5.09
C PHE A 320 12.62 -6.72 5.36
N LYS A 321 13.94 -6.90 5.57
CA LYS A 321 14.86 -5.79 5.82
C LYS A 321 14.89 -4.83 4.64
N LYS A 322 14.96 -5.35 3.41
CA LYS A 322 15.05 -4.57 2.17
C LYS A 322 13.76 -3.79 1.89
N PHE A 323 12.62 -4.47 1.91
CA PHE A 323 11.33 -3.83 1.63
C PHE A 323 10.99 -2.78 2.69
N PHE A 324 11.09 -3.14 3.98
CA PHE A 324 10.73 -2.21 5.05
C PHE A 324 11.74 -1.09 5.26
N PHE A 325 13.02 -1.29 4.93
CA PHE A 325 13.94 -0.15 4.83
C PHE A 325 13.45 0.85 3.76
N GLY A 326 13.19 0.40 2.54
CA GLY A 326 12.67 1.25 1.46
C GLY A 326 11.35 1.92 1.84
N HIS A 327 10.43 1.15 2.43
CA HIS A 327 9.15 1.63 2.93
C HIS A 327 9.32 2.79 3.93
N PHE A 328 10.02 2.57 5.02
CA PHE A 328 10.15 3.60 6.05
C PHE A 328 11.02 4.77 5.59
N PHE A 329 12.06 4.51 4.81
CA PHE A 329 12.88 5.58 4.27
C PHE A 329 12.06 6.54 3.39
N THR A 330 11.13 5.99 2.58
CA THR A 330 10.23 6.83 1.77
C THR A 330 9.14 7.52 2.58
N VAL A 331 8.70 6.95 3.72
CA VAL A 331 7.83 7.66 4.68
C VAL A 331 8.54 8.92 5.22
N TYR A 332 9.82 8.80 5.62
CA TYR A 332 10.59 9.96 6.09
C TYR A 332 10.82 10.99 4.98
N ILE A 333 11.13 10.55 3.76
CA ILE A 333 11.24 11.48 2.62
C ILE A 333 9.92 12.22 2.41
N ALA A 334 8.79 11.51 2.44
CA ALA A 334 7.46 12.11 2.28
C ALA A 334 7.14 13.10 3.41
N TYR A 335 7.50 12.77 4.64
CA TYR A 335 7.34 13.66 5.78
C TYR A 335 8.12 14.98 5.59
N TYR A 336 9.42 14.90 5.30
CA TYR A 336 10.23 16.10 5.07
C TYR A 336 9.78 16.88 3.83
N LEU A 337 9.41 16.17 2.75
CA LEU A 337 8.87 16.81 1.55
C LEU A 337 7.56 17.56 1.84
N GLY A 338 6.70 17.01 2.70
CA GLY A 338 5.49 17.67 3.17
C GLY A 338 5.78 18.93 4.00
N LEU A 339 6.82 18.89 4.84
CA LEU A 339 7.28 20.08 5.56
C LEU A 339 7.77 21.19 4.59
N HIS A 340 8.54 20.80 3.56
CA HIS A 340 9.04 21.74 2.54
C HIS A 340 7.91 22.30 1.66
N ALA A 341 6.87 21.51 1.39
CA ALA A 341 5.69 21.93 0.62
C ALA A 341 4.69 22.75 1.46
N ASP A 342 4.99 22.99 2.74
CA ASP A 342 4.11 23.69 3.69
C ASP A 342 2.68 23.14 3.71
N VAL A 343 2.56 21.81 3.82
CA VAL A 343 1.26 21.13 3.91
C VAL A 343 0.79 20.97 5.36
N THR A 344 1.55 21.49 6.32
CA THR A 344 1.16 21.53 7.74
C THR A 344 -0.19 22.24 7.88
N GLY A 345 -1.12 21.63 8.60
CA GLY A 345 -2.48 22.15 8.73
C GLY A 345 -3.42 21.83 7.56
N ARG A 346 -2.94 21.19 6.49
CA ARG A 346 -3.77 20.76 5.36
C ARG A 346 -4.23 19.32 5.51
N ASP A 347 -5.39 19.03 4.93
CA ASP A 347 -5.93 17.67 4.85
C ASP A 347 -6.36 17.34 3.42
N LEU A 348 -6.60 16.06 3.14
CA LEU A 348 -7.06 15.65 1.82
C LEU A 348 -8.36 16.34 1.45
N ILE A 349 -8.45 16.76 0.21
CA ILE A 349 -9.68 17.33 -0.36
C ILE A 349 -10.88 16.38 -0.23
N SER A 350 -10.63 15.06 -0.25
CA SER A 350 -11.66 14.03 -0.09
C SER A 350 -12.16 13.87 1.34
N ILE A 351 -11.34 14.30 2.33
CA ILE A 351 -11.63 14.15 3.77
C ILE A 351 -11.93 15.53 4.40
N ALA A 352 -11.55 16.60 3.71
CA ALA A 352 -11.79 17.95 4.20
C ALA A 352 -13.25 18.11 4.63
N ALA A 353 -13.45 18.52 5.87
CA ALA A 353 -14.78 18.72 6.45
C ALA A 353 -15.63 19.59 5.51
N GLY A 354 -16.79 19.08 5.12
CA GLY A 354 -17.72 19.82 4.28
C GLY A 354 -17.51 19.66 2.77
N ASN A 355 -16.73 18.66 2.29
CA ASN A 355 -16.76 18.32 0.87
C ASN A 355 -17.96 17.39 0.56
N PRO A 356 -19.15 17.96 0.26
CA PRO A 356 -20.36 17.15 0.08
C PRO A 356 -20.31 16.31 -1.20
N TRP A 357 -19.50 16.73 -2.19
CA TRP A 357 -19.43 16.03 -3.48
C TRP A 357 -18.79 14.64 -3.38
N TRP A 358 -17.82 14.48 -2.50
CA TRP A 358 -17.16 13.19 -2.36
C TRP A 358 -18.05 12.14 -1.69
N SER A 359 -18.73 12.51 -0.60
CA SER A 359 -19.57 11.58 0.16
C SER A 359 -20.99 11.46 -0.38
N GLN A 360 -21.66 12.56 -0.74
CA GLN A 360 -23.04 12.56 -1.19
C GLN A 360 -23.22 11.85 -2.54
N ARG A 361 -22.31 12.06 -3.49
CA ARG A 361 -22.44 11.43 -4.81
C ARG A 361 -22.27 9.93 -4.76
N SER A 362 -21.44 9.41 -3.89
CA SER A 362 -21.35 7.96 -3.64
C SER A 362 -22.64 7.41 -3.03
N ILE A 363 -23.27 8.17 -2.13
CA ILE A 363 -24.57 7.87 -1.52
C ILE A 363 -25.68 7.87 -2.58
N GLU A 364 -25.75 8.91 -3.41
CA GLU A 364 -26.78 9.05 -4.44
C GLU A 364 -26.69 7.97 -5.52
N LEU A 365 -25.47 7.58 -5.92
CA LEU A 365 -25.22 6.56 -6.93
C LEU A 365 -25.46 5.14 -6.42
N PHE A 366 -25.28 4.90 -5.12
CA PHE A 366 -25.33 3.55 -4.54
C PHE A 366 -26.08 3.54 -3.19
N PRO A 367 -27.37 3.88 -3.16
CA PRO A 367 -28.14 3.97 -1.91
C PRO A 367 -28.16 2.66 -1.12
N LYS A 368 -28.04 1.49 -1.77
CA LYS A 368 -27.95 0.18 -1.12
C LYS A 368 -26.67 0.01 -0.29
N CYS A 369 -25.61 0.73 -0.63
CA CYS A 369 -24.32 0.67 0.08
C CYS A 369 -24.24 1.65 1.25
N VAL A 370 -25.23 2.51 1.46
CA VAL A 370 -25.08 3.71 2.31
C VAL A 370 -26.18 3.87 3.37
N ASP A 371 -26.77 2.80 3.88
CA ASP A 371 -27.42 2.88 5.18
C ASP A 371 -26.34 3.01 6.27
N ILE A 372 -25.77 4.19 6.41
CA ILE A 372 -24.85 4.53 7.50
C ILE A 372 -25.71 4.67 8.76
N PRO A 373 -25.53 3.83 9.80
CA PRO A 373 -26.15 4.09 11.08
C PRO A 373 -25.72 5.47 11.56
N SER A 374 -26.64 6.31 11.97
CA SER A 374 -26.38 7.67 12.48
C SER A 374 -25.38 7.73 13.64
N SER A 375 -25.10 6.60 14.30
CA SER A 375 -24.07 6.46 15.34
C SER A 375 -22.64 6.43 14.80
N LEU A 376 -22.43 6.39 13.47
CA LEU A 376 -21.12 6.37 12.81
C LEU A 376 -20.95 7.53 11.82
N GLU A 377 -21.86 8.49 11.80
CA GLU A 377 -21.60 9.77 11.18
C GLU A 377 -20.31 10.33 11.84
N PRO A 378 -19.34 10.81 11.05
CA PRO A 378 -18.25 11.56 11.62
C PRO A 378 -18.88 12.58 12.54
N THR A 379 -18.56 12.54 13.81
CA THR A 379 -19.05 13.51 14.80
C THR A 379 -18.97 14.87 14.12
N SER A 380 -20.14 15.43 13.84
CA SER A 380 -20.29 16.71 13.17
C SER A 380 -19.23 17.63 13.75
N ALA A 381 -18.41 18.23 12.89
CA ALA A 381 -17.47 19.25 13.29
C ALA A 381 -18.17 20.12 14.31
N ALA A 382 -17.70 20.07 15.55
CA ALA A 382 -18.15 21.00 16.57
C ALA A 382 -17.99 22.37 15.92
N SER A 383 -19.12 23.03 15.73
CA SER A 383 -19.17 24.40 15.27
C SER A 383 -18.11 25.20 16.03
N VAL A 384 -17.01 25.53 15.34
CA VAL A 384 -16.08 26.52 15.82
C VAL A 384 -16.81 27.85 15.63
N GLY A 385 -17.37 28.32 16.74
CA GLY A 385 -17.83 29.71 16.85
C GLY A 385 -16.62 30.65 16.87
#